data_abd77ff2eb95d6baee7508d23494c2a3
#
_entry.id   abd77ff2eb95d6baee7508d23494c2a3
#
_cell.length_a   1.000
_cell.length_b   1.000
_cell.length_c   1.000
_cell.angle_alpha   90.00
_cell.angle_beta   90.00
_cell.angle_gamma   90.00
#
_symmetry.space_group_name_H-M   'P 1'
#
loop_
_entity.id
_entity.type
_entity.pdbx_description
1 polymer ?
#
loop_
_entity_poly.entity_id
_entity_poly.type
_entity_poly.pdbx_seq_one_letter_code
_entity_poly.pdbx_strand_id
1 'polypeptide(L)'
;LPLRCPDYSCVSRRARSVNIPFKTPTRGEIAHLVIDSTGLKVCGEGEWKVKKHGQEKRRVWRKLHLAVDAGTHEVICADLSLNNVTDAEAFPGLIRQTHRKIRAACAEGAYDTKRCHDELRRKKIKALIPPRTRAGYWPAEYADRNQAVV
;
A
#
# COMPACT_ATOMS: atom_id res chain seq x y z
N LEU A 1 -13.92 -24.88 24.05
CA LEU A 1 -13.69 -23.73 24.95
C LEU A 1 -14.65 -22.61 24.54
N PRO A 2 -15.53 -22.12 25.42
CA PRO A 2 -16.38 -20.96 25.12
C PRO A 2 -15.50 -19.71 25.07
N LEU A 3 -15.18 -19.27 23.87
CA LEU A 3 -14.45 -18.02 23.66
C LEU A 3 -15.39 -16.85 23.91
N ARG A 4 -15.14 -16.09 24.97
CA ARG A 4 -15.81 -14.80 25.18
C ARG A 4 -15.24 -13.78 24.20
N CYS A 5 -16.13 -13.16 23.42
CA CYS A 5 -15.75 -12.03 22.59
C CYS A 5 -15.24 -10.87 23.49
N PRO A 6 -14.03 -10.34 23.27
CA PRO A 6 -13.54 -9.22 24.07
C PRO A 6 -14.37 -7.97 23.80
N ASP A 7 -14.58 -7.17 24.84
CA ASP A 7 -15.21 -5.85 24.72
C ASP A 7 -14.36 -4.93 23.83
N TYR A 8 -15.03 -4.02 23.11
CA TYR A 8 -14.40 -3.02 22.23
C TYR A 8 -13.32 -2.18 22.94
N SER A 9 -13.54 -1.84 24.21
CA SER A 9 -12.57 -1.10 25.03
C SER A 9 -11.30 -1.90 25.30
N CYS A 10 -11.41 -3.23 25.40
CA CYS A 10 -10.28 -4.14 25.57
C CYS A 10 -9.45 -4.21 24.27
N VAL A 11 -10.12 -4.31 23.12
CA VAL A 11 -9.49 -4.28 21.79
C VAL A 11 -8.79 -2.96 21.54
N SER A 12 -9.45 -1.82 21.82
CA SER A 12 -8.90 -0.48 21.66
C SER A 12 -7.65 -0.24 22.54
N ARG A 13 -7.68 -0.68 23.80
CA ARG A 13 -6.49 -0.60 24.68
C ARG A 13 -5.33 -1.45 24.18
N ARG A 14 -5.61 -2.68 23.77
CA ARG A 14 -4.58 -3.57 23.21
C ARG A 14 -3.99 -3.02 21.93
N ALA A 15 -4.80 -2.47 21.02
CA ALA A 15 -4.31 -1.87 19.79
C ALA A 15 -3.26 -0.77 20.00
N ARG A 16 -3.30 -0.07 21.15
CA ARG A 16 -2.30 0.96 21.51
C ARG A 16 -0.98 0.40 22.01
N SER A 17 -0.98 -0.80 22.58
CA SER A 17 0.19 -1.40 23.24
C SER A 17 0.81 -2.55 22.47
N VAL A 18 0.09 -3.12 21.49
CA VAL A 18 0.60 -4.24 20.70
C VAL A 18 1.54 -3.70 19.62
N ASN A 19 2.82 -3.98 19.79
CA ASN A 19 3.78 -3.82 18.71
C ASN A 19 3.75 -5.09 17.84
N ILE A 20 3.16 -4.98 16.66
CA ILE A 20 3.10 -6.08 15.68
C ILE A 20 4.25 -5.90 14.69
N PRO A 21 5.40 -6.55 14.88
CA PRO A 21 6.40 -6.56 13.84
C PRO A 21 5.87 -7.40 12.67
N PHE A 22 5.94 -6.89 11.46
CA PHE A 22 5.71 -7.67 10.24
C PHE A 22 6.84 -8.71 10.09
N LYS A 23 6.75 -9.78 10.86
CA LYS A 23 7.64 -10.93 10.70
C LYS A 23 6.97 -11.90 9.74
N THR A 24 7.37 -11.86 8.50
CA THR A 24 6.97 -12.90 7.54
C THR A 24 7.74 -14.18 7.85
N PRO A 25 7.07 -15.31 8.05
CA PRO A 25 7.74 -16.58 8.30
C PRO A 25 8.50 -17.07 7.06
N THR A 26 8.04 -16.69 5.87
CA THR A 26 8.65 -17.09 4.60
C THR A 26 9.97 -16.36 4.36
N ARG A 27 10.98 -17.12 3.99
CA ARG A 27 12.31 -16.63 3.60
C ARG A 27 12.52 -16.84 2.10
N GLY A 28 13.50 -16.14 1.54
CA GLY A 28 13.88 -16.29 0.13
C GLY A 28 13.37 -15.16 -0.76
N GLU A 29 13.42 -15.38 -2.06
CA GLU A 29 13.05 -14.39 -3.07
C GLU A 29 11.53 -14.28 -3.21
N ILE A 30 11.02 -13.06 -3.36
CA ILE A 30 9.65 -12.77 -3.72
C ILE A 30 9.55 -12.75 -5.24
N ALA A 31 8.80 -13.70 -5.82
CA ALA A 31 8.62 -13.77 -7.26
C ALA A 31 7.84 -12.55 -7.80
N HIS A 32 6.71 -12.25 -7.16
CA HIS A 32 5.85 -11.12 -7.51
C HIS A 32 5.39 -10.41 -6.25
N LEU A 33 5.80 -9.15 -6.08
CA LEU A 33 5.29 -8.27 -5.03
C LEU A 33 4.13 -7.46 -5.61
N VAL A 34 2.94 -7.63 -5.07
CA VAL A 34 1.75 -6.86 -5.46
C VAL A 34 1.60 -5.68 -4.53
N ILE A 35 1.45 -4.49 -5.10
CA ILE A 35 1.33 -3.24 -4.35
C ILE A 35 0.03 -2.55 -4.74
N ASP A 36 -0.75 -2.19 -3.72
CA ASP A 36 -2.00 -1.46 -3.90
C ASP A 36 -2.30 -0.59 -2.67
N SER A 37 -3.29 0.29 -2.81
CA SER A 37 -3.76 1.14 -1.72
C SER A 37 -5.27 1.08 -1.57
N THR A 38 -5.75 1.22 -0.35
CA THR A 38 -7.17 1.31 -0.05
C THR A 38 -7.47 2.48 0.87
N GLY A 39 -8.62 3.12 0.64
CA GLY A 39 -9.12 4.19 1.51
C GLY A 39 -9.72 3.61 2.78
N LEU A 40 -9.26 4.08 3.93
CA LEU A 40 -9.82 3.77 5.22
C LEU A 40 -10.56 4.96 5.77
N LYS A 41 -11.85 4.79 6.03
CA LYS A 41 -12.67 5.80 6.70
C LYS A 41 -12.35 5.77 8.20
N VAL A 42 -11.90 6.90 8.74
CA VAL A 42 -11.73 7.03 10.19
C VAL A 42 -13.09 7.25 10.81
N CYS A 43 -13.61 6.21 11.47
CA CYS A 43 -14.85 6.29 12.25
C CYS A 43 -14.53 6.88 13.64
N GLY A 44 -15.23 7.95 14.01
CA GLY A 44 -15.12 8.59 15.32
C GLY A 44 -16.51 8.92 15.86
N GLU A 45 -16.60 9.30 17.12
CA GLU A 45 -17.86 9.71 17.78
C GLU A 45 -18.61 10.83 17.05
N GLY A 46 -17.98 11.50 16.10
CA GLY A 46 -18.53 12.61 15.34
C GLY A 46 -19.70 12.24 14.42
N GLU A 47 -19.81 11.00 13.91
CA GLU A 47 -20.87 10.67 12.94
C GLU A 47 -22.26 10.69 13.55
N TRP A 48 -22.40 10.26 14.79
CA TRP A 48 -23.68 10.28 15.49
C TRP A 48 -24.10 11.72 15.89
N LYS A 49 -23.13 12.55 16.33
CA LYS A 49 -23.36 13.96 16.67
C LYS A 49 -23.68 14.81 15.43
N VAL A 50 -23.05 14.52 14.29
CA VAL A 50 -23.32 15.22 13.01
C VAL A 50 -24.75 14.98 12.54
N LYS A 51 -25.24 13.74 12.64
CA LYS A 51 -26.63 13.41 12.27
C LYS A 51 -27.66 14.10 13.18
N LYS A 52 -27.28 14.45 14.42
CA LYS A 52 -28.18 15.05 15.42
C LYS A 52 -28.06 16.58 15.52
N HIS A 53 -26.94 17.19 15.13
CA HIS A 53 -26.65 18.61 15.36
C HIS A 53 -26.21 19.40 14.13
N GLY A 54 -26.27 18.83 12.92
CA GLY A 54 -26.10 19.56 11.65
C GLY A 54 -24.74 20.18 11.39
N GLN A 55 -23.73 19.94 12.23
CA GLN A 55 -22.36 20.42 11.98
C GLN A 55 -21.56 19.33 11.25
N GLU A 56 -21.35 19.52 9.95
CA GLU A 56 -20.49 18.63 9.14
C GLU A 56 -19.04 18.68 9.61
N LYS A 57 -18.66 17.80 10.53
CA LYS A 57 -17.25 17.45 10.65
C LYS A 57 -16.84 16.64 9.42
N ARG A 58 -16.00 17.23 8.57
CA ARG A 58 -15.47 16.62 7.37
C ARG A 58 -15.02 15.19 7.67
N ARG A 59 -15.53 14.21 6.93
CA ARG A 59 -15.12 12.80 7.04
C ARG A 59 -13.61 12.71 6.85
N VAL A 60 -12.92 12.13 7.84
CA VAL A 60 -11.47 11.96 7.78
C VAL A 60 -11.17 10.61 7.17
N TRP A 61 -10.42 10.62 6.08
CA TRP A 61 -9.94 9.42 5.40
C TRP A 61 -8.43 9.27 5.61
N ARG A 62 -7.98 8.04 5.61
CA ARG A 62 -6.57 7.64 5.53
C ARG A 62 -6.42 6.68 4.37
N LYS A 63 -5.20 6.55 3.86
CA LYS A 63 -4.84 5.52 2.89
C LYS A 63 -3.97 4.49 3.56
N LEU A 64 -4.33 3.23 3.38
CA LEU A 64 -3.49 2.09 3.72
C LEU A 64 -2.85 1.58 2.43
N HIS A 65 -1.54 1.63 2.37
CA HIS A 65 -0.75 1.06 1.30
C HIS A 65 -0.22 -0.29 1.74
N LEU A 66 -0.37 -1.31 0.90
CA LEU A 66 0.05 -2.67 1.19
C LEU A 66 0.98 -3.19 0.09
N ALA A 67 1.96 -3.96 0.50
CA ALA A 67 2.76 -4.78 -0.40
C ALA A 67 2.68 -6.24 0.05
N VAL A 68 2.23 -7.12 -0.85
CA VAL A 68 1.89 -8.51 -0.58
C VAL A 68 2.68 -9.42 -1.51
N ASP A 69 3.24 -10.51 -0.98
CA ASP A 69 3.84 -11.57 -1.79
C ASP A 69 2.72 -12.39 -2.45
N ALA A 70 2.64 -12.35 -3.77
CA ALA A 70 1.59 -13.04 -4.52
C ALA A 70 1.62 -14.57 -4.38
N GLY A 71 2.78 -15.14 -4.07
CA GLY A 71 2.94 -16.59 -3.92
C GLY A 71 2.49 -17.13 -2.55
N THR A 72 2.72 -16.34 -1.51
CA THR A 72 2.42 -16.75 -0.13
C THR A 72 1.23 -16.03 0.48
N HIS A 73 0.75 -14.96 -0.16
CA HIS A 73 -0.27 -14.04 0.33
C HIS A 73 0.11 -13.33 1.66
N GLU A 74 1.40 -13.33 1.99
CA GLU A 74 1.90 -12.62 3.16
C GLU A 74 1.97 -11.12 2.91
N VAL A 75 1.50 -10.31 3.85
CA VAL A 75 1.76 -8.88 3.87
C VAL A 75 3.22 -8.65 4.22
N ILE A 76 3.99 -8.17 3.26
CA ILE A 76 5.42 -7.93 3.40
C ILE A 76 5.71 -6.61 4.10
N CYS A 77 4.99 -5.56 3.71
CA CYS A 77 5.01 -4.27 4.38
C CYS A 77 3.70 -3.52 4.19
N ALA A 78 3.47 -2.57 5.07
CA ALA A 78 2.33 -1.68 5.02
C ALA A 78 2.73 -0.27 5.44
N ASP A 79 2.02 0.72 4.93
CA ASP A 79 2.16 2.11 5.33
C ASP A 79 0.79 2.78 5.42
N LEU A 80 0.62 3.67 6.40
CA LEU A 80 -0.61 4.41 6.61
C LEU A 80 -0.34 5.90 6.39
N SER A 81 -0.96 6.47 5.39
CA SER A 81 -0.78 7.87 5.02
C SER A 81 -2.05 8.71 5.17
N LEU A 82 -1.87 10.01 5.07
CA LEU A 82 -2.97 10.95 4.89
C LEU A 82 -3.62 10.74 3.52
N ASN A 83 -4.90 11.07 3.39
CA ASN A 83 -5.65 10.87 2.14
C ASN A 83 -5.10 11.68 0.95
N ASN A 84 -4.39 12.77 1.20
CA ASN A 84 -3.77 13.60 0.17
C ASN A 84 -2.42 13.08 -0.35
N VAL A 85 -1.85 12.06 0.29
CA VAL A 85 -0.64 11.39 -0.20
C VAL A 85 -0.99 10.50 -1.38
N THR A 86 -0.30 10.69 -2.49
CA THR A 86 -0.51 9.89 -3.69
C THR A 86 0.14 8.51 -3.56
N ASP A 87 -0.38 7.54 -4.32
CA ASP A 87 0.14 6.17 -4.30
C ASP A 87 1.62 6.12 -4.75
N ALA A 88 1.95 6.92 -5.76
CA ALA A 88 3.32 7.07 -6.25
C ALA A 88 4.30 7.69 -5.22
N GLU A 89 3.80 8.51 -4.28
CA GLU A 89 4.62 9.07 -3.21
C GLU A 89 4.94 8.04 -2.12
N ALA A 90 3.98 7.17 -1.79
CA ALA A 90 4.16 6.13 -0.78
C ALA A 90 5.01 4.94 -1.30
N PHE A 91 4.96 4.66 -2.60
CA PHE A 91 5.57 3.50 -3.24
C PHE A 91 7.07 3.28 -2.90
N PRO A 92 7.96 4.28 -2.99
CA PRO A 92 9.38 4.09 -2.66
C PRO A 92 9.59 3.65 -1.21
N GLY A 93 8.74 4.12 -0.28
CA GLY A 93 8.76 3.73 1.12
C GLY A 93 8.51 2.24 1.30
N LEU A 94 7.47 1.70 0.63
CA LEU A 94 7.15 0.28 0.65
C LEU A 94 8.29 -0.59 0.09
N ILE A 95 8.85 -0.19 -1.05
CA ILE A 95 9.96 -0.90 -1.67
C ILE A 95 11.21 -0.91 -0.77
N ARG A 96 11.51 0.20 -0.07
CA ARG A 96 12.66 0.31 0.83
C ARG A 96 12.52 -0.50 2.09
N GLN A 97 11.32 -0.63 2.62
CA GLN A 97 11.01 -1.48 3.79
C GLN A 97 11.19 -2.97 3.50
N THR A 98 11.12 -3.37 2.23
CA THR A 98 11.26 -4.78 1.85
C THR A 98 12.74 -5.15 1.74
N HIS A 99 13.20 -6.00 2.67
CA HIS A 99 14.59 -6.46 2.73
C HIS A 99 14.86 -7.73 1.91
N ARG A 100 13.80 -8.47 1.52
CA ARG A 100 13.90 -9.66 0.69
C ARG A 100 14.17 -9.25 -0.78
N LYS A 101 14.87 -10.11 -1.52
CA LYS A 101 15.03 -9.94 -2.96
C LYS A 101 13.66 -10.07 -3.64
N ILE A 102 13.34 -9.13 -4.54
CA ILE A 102 12.10 -9.08 -5.30
C ILE A 102 12.45 -9.26 -6.78
N ARG A 103 11.79 -10.18 -7.47
CA ARG A 103 11.99 -10.38 -8.91
C ARG A 103 11.17 -9.39 -9.72
N ALA A 104 9.89 -9.26 -9.43
CA ALA A 104 9.00 -8.34 -10.11
C ALA A 104 8.04 -7.66 -9.13
N ALA A 105 7.64 -6.43 -9.42
CA ALA A 105 6.63 -5.69 -8.68
C ALA A 105 5.45 -5.36 -9.59
N CYS A 106 4.25 -5.72 -9.13
CA CYS A 106 2.99 -5.51 -9.81
C CYS A 106 2.24 -4.39 -9.11
N ALA A 107 1.77 -3.40 -9.86
CA ALA A 107 0.92 -2.33 -9.36
C ALA A 107 0.03 -1.80 -10.49
N GLU A 108 -1.00 -1.03 -10.15
CA GLU A 108 -1.89 -0.43 -11.15
C GLU A 108 -1.27 0.82 -11.83
N GLY A 109 -1.96 1.36 -12.85
CA GLY A 109 -1.48 2.52 -13.62
C GLY A 109 -1.30 3.81 -12.81
N ALA A 110 -1.88 3.94 -11.61
CA ALA A 110 -1.61 5.06 -10.71
C ALA A 110 -0.13 5.17 -10.32
N TYR A 111 0.57 4.03 -10.30
CA TYR A 111 2.00 3.92 -10.01
C TYR A 111 2.90 4.13 -11.25
N ASP A 112 2.34 4.33 -12.46
CA ASP A 112 3.12 4.62 -13.67
C ASP A 112 3.71 6.04 -13.61
N THR A 113 4.76 6.19 -12.82
CA THR A 113 5.52 7.43 -12.65
C THR A 113 7.01 7.15 -12.71
N LYS A 114 7.80 8.12 -13.19
CA LYS A 114 9.27 7.99 -13.23
C LYS A 114 9.83 7.62 -11.85
N ARG A 115 9.33 8.25 -10.79
CA ARG A 115 9.74 7.99 -9.41
C ARG A 115 9.60 6.51 -9.01
N CYS A 116 8.47 5.87 -9.37
CA CYS A 116 8.25 4.46 -9.08
C CYS A 116 9.18 3.56 -9.90
N HIS A 117 9.28 3.82 -11.21
CA HIS A 117 10.16 3.06 -12.10
C HIS A 117 11.63 3.21 -11.73
N ASP A 118 12.09 4.39 -11.32
CA ASP A 118 13.46 4.62 -10.87
C ASP A 118 13.80 3.82 -9.61
N GLU A 119 12.87 3.76 -8.66
CA GLU A 119 13.07 2.98 -7.43
C GLU A 119 13.15 1.48 -7.72
N LEU A 120 12.31 0.97 -8.61
CA LEU A 120 12.37 -0.43 -9.06
C LEU A 120 13.67 -0.74 -9.79
N ARG A 121 14.08 0.14 -10.70
CA ARG A 121 15.34 0.00 -11.46
C ARG A 121 16.54 0.04 -10.52
N ARG A 122 16.57 0.95 -9.55
CA ARG A 122 17.62 1.03 -8.53
C ARG A 122 17.82 -0.30 -7.79
N LYS A 123 16.73 -1.01 -7.49
CA LYS A 123 16.74 -2.33 -6.82
C LYS A 123 16.78 -3.51 -7.79
N LYS A 124 16.88 -3.26 -9.10
CA LYS A 124 16.88 -4.30 -10.17
C LYS A 124 15.62 -5.18 -10.12
N ILE A 125 14.46 -4.56 -9.86
CA ILE A 125 13.16 -5.21 -9.82
C ILE A 125 12.45 -4.94 -11.14
N LYS A 126 11.92 -6.00 -11.78
CA LYS A 126 11.12 -5.85 -13.01
C LYS A 126 9.81 -5.15 -12.68
N ALA A 127 9.52 -4.06 -13.38
CA ALA A 127 8.23 -3.35 -13.25
C ALA A 127 7.16 -4.08 -14.06
N LEU A 128 6.04 -4.40 -13.43
CA LEU A 128 4.80 -4.89 -14.04
C LEU A 128 3.69 -3.89 -13.72
N ILE A 129 3.84 -2.68 -14.24
CA ILE A 129 2.95 -1.53 -14.03
C ILE A 129 2.40 -1.13 -15.40
N PRO A 130 1.08 -1.21 -15.64
CA PRO A 130 0.51 -0.79 -16.91
C PRO A 130 0.67 0.72 -17.08
N PRO A 131 0.99 1.19 -18.29
CA PRO A 131 0.99 2.60 -18.60
C PRO A 131 -0.41 3.21 -18.37
N ARG A 132 -0.43 4.49 -17.99
CA ARG A 132 -1.70 5.22 -17.87
C ARG A 132 -2.38 5.37 -19.24
N THR A 133 -3.68 5.51 -19.24
CA THR A 133 -4.44 5.83 -20.46
C THR A 133 -3.84 7.04 -21.17
N ARG A 134 -3.57 6.94 -22.45
CA ARG A 134 -2.91 7.95 -23.29
C ARG A 134 -1.47 8.28 -22.85
N ALA A 135 -0.78 7.32 -22.26
CA ALA A 135 0.61 7.50 -21.89
C ALA A 135 1.51 7.62 -23.12
N GLY A 136 2.34 8.64 -23.15
CA GLY A 136 3.39 8.79 -24.17
C GLY A 136 4.64 7.96 -23.84
N TYR A 137 5.55 7.87 -24.81
CA TYR A 137 6.86 7.25 -24.61
C TYR A 137 7.74 8.10 -23.70
N TRP A 138 8.53 7.41 -22.88
CA TRP A 138 9.57 8.03 -22.05
C TRP A 138 10.95 7.83 -22.70
N PRO A 139 12.01 8.50 -22.20
CA PRO A 139 13.39 8.30 -22.70
C PRO A 139 13.77 6.82 -22.74
N ALA A 140 14.74 6.49 -23.58
CA ALA A 140 15.16 5.10 -23.90
C ALA A 140 15.51 4.26 -22.66
N GLU A 141 15.93 4.88 -21.58
CA GLU A 141 16.22 4.22 -20.30
C GLU A 141 14.99 3.53 -19.65
N TYR A 142 13.76 3.83 -20.13
CA TYR A 142 12.50 3.21 -19.71
C TYR A 142 11.94 2.27 -20.79
N ALA A 143 12.81 1.61 -21.54
CA ALA A 143 12.42 0.74 -22.65
C ALA A 143 11.39 -0.32 -22.25
N ASP A 144 11.57 -0.97 -21.10
CA ASP A 144 10.64 -1.99 -20.58
C ASP A 144 9.23 -1.42 -20.38
N ARG A 145 9.12 -0.22 -19.83
CA ARG A 145 7.83 0.48 -19.68
C ARG A 145 7.25 0.86 -21.02
N ASN A 146 8.07 1.34 -21.96
CA ASN A 146 7.64 1.78 -23.28
C ASN A 146 7.08 0.62 -24.12
N GLN A 147 7.54 -0.62 -23.90
CA GLN A 147 6.99 -1.80 -24.58
C GLN A 147 5.51 -2.04 -24.24
N ALA A 148 5.03 -1.54 -23.12
CA ALA A 148 3.65 -1.67 -22.70
C ALA A 148 2.76 -0.49 -23.17
N VAL A 149 3.34 0.53 -23.82
CA VAL A 149 2.58 1.65 -24.43
C VAL A 149 2.11 1.22 -25.80
N VAL A 150 0.80 1.05 -25.92
CA VAL A 150 0.11 0.67 -27.17
C VAL A 150 -0.58 1.89 -27.76
#